data_d92efa09f72ae28c1e6d593bb7ecb516
#
_entry.id   d92efa09f72ae28c1e6d593bb7ecb516
#
_cell.length_a   1.000
_cell.length_b   1.000
_cell.length_c   1.000
_cell.angle_alpha   90.00
_cell.angle_beta   90.00
_cell.angle_gamma   90.00
#
_symmetry.space_group_name_H-M   'P 1'
#
loop_
_entity.id
_entity.type
_entity.pdbx_description
1 polymer ?
#
loop_
_entity_poly.entity_id
_entity_poly.type
_entity_poly.pdbx_seq_one_letter_code
_entity_poly.pdbx_strand_id
1 'polypeptide(L)'
;MAAGYVRPARPEDAGEIARVQLATWRVAYRRILPRHVLDNLDEAYLARRWSAAVQEPPSGAHRVLVAVEQAAQSYLVGFIASGPADAEALAPGEPTEALAPGVAAVTDLLVEPRWGRRGHGSRLLAAAVEHWRADGLTRAVAWAFDADAATRNFLGSTGWEADGATRALDVDDMLVPQLRFHVAVPESAEENPSADR
;
A
#
# COMPACT_ATOMS: atom_id res chain seq x y z
N MET A 1 -3.61 18.70 -19.46
CA MET A 1 -3.39 18.18 -18.11
C MET A 1 -2.66 16.84 -18.25
N ALA A 2 -1.54 16.64 -17.57
CA ALA A 2 -0.86 15.36 -17.57
C ALA A 2 -1.82 14.30 -16.97
N ALA A 3 -2.05 13.21 -17.68
CA ALA A 3 -2.98 12.18 -17.27
C ALA A 3 -2.18 11.04 -16.60
N GLY A 4 -2.23 10.99 -15.26
CA GLY A 4 -1.66 9.87 -14.53
C GLY A 4 -2.60 8.65 -14.60
N TYR A 5 -2.04 7.46 -14.72
CA TYR A 5 -2.77 6.19 -14.72
C TYR A 5 -2.11 5.18 -13.79
N VAL A 6 -2.86 4.12 -13.49
CA VAL A 6 -2.38 2.99 -12.69
C VAL A 6 -2.39 1.73 -13.54
N ARG A 7 -1.38 0.90 -13.36
CA ARG A 7 -1.29 -0.43 -14.01
C ARG A 7 -0.59 -1.43 -13.08
N PRO A 8 -0.72 -2.73 -13.33
CA PRO A 8 0.13 -3.73 -12.70
C PRO A 8 1.61 -3.44 -12.94
N ALA A 9 2.43 -3.69 -11.92
CA ALA A 9 3.88 -3.60 -12.04
C ALA A 9 4.41 -4.69 -12.97
N ARG A 10 5.51 -4.38 -13.65
CA ARG A 10 6.27 -5.29 -14.50
C ARG A 10 7.64 -5.54 -13.88
N PRO A 11 8.33 -6.62 -14.24
CA PRO A 11 9.67 -6.89 -13.71
C PRO A 11 10.66 -5.72 -13.89
N GLU A 12 10.57 -5.01 -15.02
CA GLU A 12 11.41 -3.84 -15.31
C GLU A 12 11.13 -2.62 -14.41
N ASP A 13 9.98 -2.57 -13.73
CA ASP A 13 9.63 -1.49 -12.81
C ASP A 13 10.34 -1.60 -11.45
N ALA A 14 10.90 -2.75 -11.12
CA ALA A 14 11.43 -3.06 -9.78
C ALA A 14 12.47 -2.04 -9.28
N GLY A 15 13.34 -1.58 -10.16
CA GLY A 15 14.33 -0.53 -9.84
C GLY A 15 13.67 0.81 -9.50
N GLU A 16 12.69 1.23 -10.30
CA GLU A 16 11.96 2.47 -10.06
C GLU A 16 11.06 2.39 -8.80
N ILE A 17 10.47 1.24 -8.51
CA ILE A 17 9.73 1.00 -7.27
C ILE A 17 10.66 1.15 -6.07
N ALA A 18 11.85 0.53 -6.09
CA ALA A 18 12.86 0.65 -5.05
C ALA A 18 13.31 2.12 -4.87
N ARG A 19 13.57 2.83 -5.96
CA ARG A 19 13.90 4.26 -5.95
C ARG A 19 12.80 5.10 -5.29
N VAL A 20 11.52 4.89 -5.66
CA VAL A 20 10.38 5.60 -5.08
C VAL A 20 10.26 5.29 -3.59
N GLN A 21 10.42 4.02 -3.18
CA GLN A 21 10.40 3.62 -1.78
C GLN A 21 11.48 4.35 -0.98
N LEU A 22 12.73 4.31 -1.44
CA LEU A 22 13.85 4.98 -0.76
C LEU A 22 13.65 6.49 -0.67
N ALA A 23 13.30 7.14 -1.78
CA ALA A 23 13.07 8.58 -1.82
C ALA A 23 11.96 8.98 -0.83
N THR A 24 10.89 8.19 -0.77
CA THR A 24 9.77 8.44 0.13
C THR A 24 10.16 8.20 1.59
N TRP A 25 10.80 7.08 1.92
CA TRP A 25 11.18 6.76 3.29
C TRP A 25 12.17 7.77 3.86
N ARG A 26 13.18 8.18 3.10
CA ARG A 26 14.17 9.20 3.54
C ARG A 26 13.55 10.55 3.86
N VAL A 27 12.42 10.89 3.23
CA VAL A 27 11.71 12.15 3.50
C VAL A 27 10.64 11.97 4.59
N ALA A 28 9.75 10.98 4.41
CA ALA A 28 8.61 10.78 5.29
C ALA A 28 9.02 10.29 6.68
N TYR A 29 9.98 9.36 6.74
CA TYR A 29 10.33 8.67 8.00
C TYR A 29 11.59 9.18 8.68
N ARG A 30 12.18 10.28 8.20
CA ARG A 30 13.41 10.89 8.79
C ARG A 30 13.30 11.26 10.27
N ARG A 31 12.07 11.43 10.78
CA ARG A 31 11.78 11.76 12.19
C ARG A 31 11.15 10.60 12.94
N ILE A 32 10.94 9.48 12.27
CA ILE A 32 10.25 8.29 12.80
C ILE A 32 11.25 7.16 12.98
N LEU A 33 12.15 6.99 12.02
CA LEU A 33 13.15 5.93 12.02
C LEU A 33 14.56 6.47 12.32
N PRO A 34 15.46 5.64 12.88
CA PRO A 34 16.86 6.01 13.09
C PRO A 34 17.51 6.41 11.76
N ARG A 35 18.27 7.51 11.80
CA ARG A 35 18.89 8.05 10.58
C ARG A 35 19.82 7.04 9.90
N HIS A 36 20.66 6.35 10.69
CA HIS A 36 21.58 5.36 10.13
C HIS A 36 20.87 4.19 9.43
N VAL A 37 19.66 3.81 9.88
CA VAL A 37 18.85 2.79 9.19
C VAL A 37 18.43 3.30 7.81
N LEU A 38 17.96 4.55 7.72
CA LEU A 38 17.54 5.15 6.44
C LEU A 38 18.73 5.40 5.50
N ASP A 39 19.90 5.75 6.06
CA ASP A 39 21.13 6.00 5.29
C ASP A 39 21.74 4.69 4.73
N ASN A 40 21.56 3.56 5.43
CA ASN A 40 22.09 2.25 5.05
C ASN A 40 21.14 1.39 4.19
N LEU A 41 19.97 1.93 3.79
CA LEU A 41 19.07 1.20 2.90
C LEU A 41 19.73 0.93 1.54
N ASP A 42 19.75 -0.33 1.13
CA ASP A 42 20.32 -0.80 -0.13
C ASP A 42 19.27 -0.83 -1.23
N GLU A 43 19.38 0.08 -2.20
CA GLU A 43 18.47 0.16 -3.34
C GLU A 43 18.49 -1.10 -4.19
N ALA A 44 19.66 -1.70 -4.41
CA ALA A 44 19.79 -2.92 -5.19
C ALA A 44 19.12 -4.11 -4.48
N TYR A 45 19.22 -4.18 -3.15
CA TYR A 45 18.50 -5.18 -2.36
C TYR A 45 16.99 -5.01 -2.49
N LEU A 46 16.48 -3.79 -2.36
CA LEU A 46 15.05 -3.50 -2.51
C LEU A 46 14.56 -3.81 -3.93
N ALA A 47 15.34 -3.45 -4.95
CA ALA A 47 15.00 -3.78 -6.34
C ALA A 47 14.89 -5.29 -6.57
N ARG A 48 15.78 -6.10 -6.00
CA ARG A 48 15.67 -7.57 -6.06
C ARG A 48 14.42 -8.08 -5.36
N ARG A 49 14.07 -7.53 -4.18
CA ARG A 49 12.84 -7.91 -3.47
C ARG A 49 11.59 -7.57 -4.27
N TRP A 50 11.53 -6.38 -4.88
CA TRP A 50 10.40 -5.99 -5.72
C TRP A 50 10.34 -6.81 -7.01
N SER A 51 11.48 -7.15 -7.61
CA SER A 51 11.51 -8.05 -8.75
C SER A 51 10.89 -9.41 -8.42
N ALA A 52 11.26 -10.00 -7.27
CA ALA A 52 10.68 -11.25 -6.80
C ALA A 52 9.17 -11.12 -6.52
N ALA A 53 8.73 -10.05 -5.83
CA ALA A 53 7.32 -9.81 -5.53
C ALA A 53 6.44 -9.68 -6.79
N VAL A 54 7.00 -9.15 -7.88
CA VAL A 54 6.29 -8.99 -9.15
C VAL A 54 6.30 -10.27 -9.98
N GLN A 55 7.41 -11.02 -10.00
CA GLN A 55 7.56 -12.21 -10.84
C GLN A 55 7.03 -13.48 -10.20
N GLU A 56 7.16 -13.59 -8.89
CA GLU A 56 6.83 -14.79 -8.10
C GLU A 56 5.95 -14.42 -6.89
N PRO A 57 4.76 -13.82 -7.12
CA PRO A 57 3.87 -13.47 -6.01
C PRO A 57 3.40 -14.73 -5.28
N PRO A 58 3.17 -14.67 -3.95
CA PRO A 58 2.71 -15.83 -3.17
C PRO A 58 1.39 -16.42 -3.68
N SER A 59 0.54 -15.62 -4.31
CA SER A 59 -0.67 -16.07 -5.02
C SER A 59 -1.08 -15.06 -6.08
N GLY A 60 -2.04 -15.43 -6.96
CA GLY A 60 -2.58 -14.50 -7.96
C GLY A 60 -3.35 -13.31 -7.38
N ALA A 61 -3.69 -13.33 -6.09
CA ALA A 61 -4.32 -12.22 -5.39
C ALA A 61 -3.30 -11.23 -4.78
N HIS A 62 -2.00 -11.57 -4.72
CA HIS A 62 -0.93 -10.64 -4.36
C HIS A 62 -0.53 -9.81 -5.58
N ARG A 63 -0.59 -8.49 -5.45
CA ARG A 63 -0.36 -7.58 -6.56
C ARG A 63 0.45 -6.37 -6.15
N VAL A 64 1.30 -5.94 -7.07
CA VAL A 64 1.95 -4.64 -7.02
C VAL A 64 1.41 -3.81 -8.17
N LEU A 65 0.82 -2.65 -7.87
CA LEU A 65 0.34 -1.70 -8.86
C LEU A 65 1.21 -0.45 -8.81
N VAL A 66 1.46 0.15 -9.97
CA VAL A 66 2.27 1.36 -10.08
C VAL A 66 1.45 2.52 -10.64
N ALA A 67 1.67 3.71 -10.08
CA ALA A 67 1.15 4.96 -10.61
C ALA A 67 2.18 5.58 -11.55
N VAL A 68 1.74 5.90 -12.75
CA VAL A 68 2.55 6.53 -13.78
C VAL A 68 2.00 7.91 -14.10
N GLU A 69 2.86 8.92 -14.04
CA GLU A 69 2.57 10.27 -14.52
C GLU A 69 3.06 10.42 -15.96
N GLN A 70 2.19 10.87 -16.84
CA GLN A 70 2.54 11.19 -18.23
C GLN A 70 2.82 12.69 -18.35
N ALA A 71 4.07 13.04 -18.66
CA ALA A 71 4.52 14.37 -19.00
C ALA A 71 5.23 14.31 -20.37
N ALA A 72 6.36 15.01 -20.56
CA ALA A 72 7.19 14.84 -21.76
C ALA A 72 7.76 13.41 -21.88
N GLN A 73 7.91 12.74 -20.76
CA GLN A 73 8.19 11.31 -20.64
C GLN A 73 7.36 10.73 -19.48
N SER A 74 7.24 9.41 -19.42
CA SER A 74 6.51 8.71 -18.35
C SER A 74 7.40 8.53 -17.13
N TYR A 75 6.85 8.79 -15.94
CA TYR A 75 7.53 8.62 -14.65
C TYR A 75 6.71 7.69 -13.75
N LEU A 76 7.34 6.67 -13.19
CA LEU A 76 6.77 5.92 -12.10
C LEU A 76 6.89 6.79 -10.83
N VAL A 77 5.75 7.14 -10.23
CA VAL A 77 5.67 8.15 -9.17
C VAL A 77 5.13 7.61 -7.84
N GLY A 78 4.65 6.39 -7.84
CA GLY A 78 4.13 5.73 -6.65
C GLY A 78 3.75 4.29 -6.93
N PHE A 79 3.48 3.54 -5.87
CA PHE A 79 3.02 2.16 -5.97
C PHE A 79 2.19 1.75 -4.76
N ILE A 80 1.42 0.69 -4.91
CA ILE A 80 0.75 -0.05 -3.84
C ILE A 80 1.07 -1.53 -3.97
N ALA A 81 1.37 -2.17 -2.85
CA ALA A 81 1.49 -3.61 -2.73
C ALA A 81 0.41 -4.12 -1.78
N SER A 82 -0.34 -5.12 -2.20
CA SER A 82 -1.41 -5.71 -1.40
C SER A 82 -1.68 -7.16 -1.79
N GLY A 83 -2.29 -7.90 -0.89
CA GLY A 83 -2.72 -9.27 -1.11
C GLY A 83 -3.68 -9.74 -0.02
N PRO A 84 -4.08 -11.02 0.01
CA PRO A 84 -4.77 -11.59 1.14
C PRO A 84 -3.99 -11.36 2.44
N ALA A 85 -4.70 -11.01 3.51
CA ALA A 85 -4.08 -10.78 4.79
C ALA A 85 -3.48 -12.09 5.36
N ASP A 86 -2.31 -11.96 5.94
CA ASP A 86 -1.57 -13.02 6.60
C ASP A 86 -1.27 -12.67 8.08
N ALA A 87 -0.43 -13.46 8.73
CA ALA A 87 -0.08 -13.24 10.14
C ALA A 87 0.54 -11.86 10.41
N GLU A 88 1.16 -11.21 9.42
CA GLU A 88 1.73 -9.87 9.58
C GLU A 88 0.66 -8.77 9.66
N ALA A 89 -0.56 -9.07 9.22
CA ALA A 89 -1.71 -8.17 9.35
C ALA A 89 -2.32 -8.20 10.76
N LEU A 90 -2.04 -9.23 11.57
CA LEU A 90 -2.55 -9.39 12.93
C LEU A 90 -1.90 -8.41 13.92
N ALA A 91 -2.67 -8.02 14.92
CA ALA A 91 -2.13 -7.37 16.10
C ALA A 91 -1.50 -8.41 17.07
N PRO A 92 -0.54 -8.02 17.91
CA PRO A 92 0.02 -8.91 18.92
C PRO A 92 -1.07 -9.52 19.79
N GLY A 93 -1.10 -10.86 19.87
CA GLY A 93 -2.10 -11.61 20.64
C GLY A 93 -3.46 -11.78 19.96
N GLU A 94 -3.65 -11.26 18.78
CA GLU A 94 -4.87 -11.48 17.99
C GLU A 94 -4.86 -12.91 17.41
N PRO A 95 -5.97 -13.65 17.50
CA PRO A 95 -6.02 -15.01 17.00
C PRO A 95 -6.03 -15.05 15.46
N THR A 96 -5.50 -16.12 14.87
CA THR A 96 -5.43 -16.27 13.40
C THR A 96 -6.82 -16.24 12.76
N GLU A 97 -7.86 -16.62 13.49
CA GLU A 97 -9.25 -16.58 13.04
C GLU A 97 -9.75 -15.15 12.78
N ALA A 98 -9.07 -14.14 13.34
CA ALA A 98 -9.35 -12.72 13.03
C ALA A 98 -9.00 -12.34 11.58
N LEU A 99 -8.17 -13.15 10.91
CA LEU A 99 -7.94 -13.11 9.47
C LEU A 99 -9.04 -13.88 8.71
N ALA A 100 -10.30 -13.64 9.03
CA ALA A 100 -11.41 -14.29 8.32
C ALA A 100 -11.18 -14.24 6.81
N PRO A 101 -11.56 -15.30 6.06
CA PRO A 101 -11.46 -15.25 4.60
C PRO A 101 -12.12 -13.98 4.08
N GLY A 102 -11.44 -13.29 3.17
CA GLY A 102 -11.96 -12.06 2.59
C GLY A 102 -11.33 -10.76 3.12
N VAL A 103 -10.23 -10.83 3.86
CA VAL A 103 -9.46 -9.64 4.27
C VAL A 103 -8.25 -9.45 3.36
N ALA A 104 -8.09 -8.24 2.80
CA ALA A 104 -6.87 -7.79 2.14
C ALA A 104 -5.94 -7.11 3.14
N ALA A 105 -4.63 -7.21 2.93
CA ALA A 105 -3.63 -6.38 3.60
C ALA A 105 -2.92 -5.49 2.58
N VAL A 106 -2.81 -4.20 2.90
CA VAL A 106 -1.91 -3.27 2.19
C VAL A 106 -0.59 -3.26 2.93
N THR A 107 0.46 -3.75 2.28
CA THR A 107 1.81 -3.78 2.86
C THR A 107 2.56 -2.48 2.60
N ASP A 108 2.37 -1.91 1.41
CA ASP A 108 2.98 -0.65 1.00
C ASP A 108 2.00 0.20 0.19
N LEU A 109 1.96 1.49 0.48
CA LEU A 109 1.27 2.50 -0.33
C LEU A 109 2.10 3.79 -0.28
N LEU A 110 2.86 4.01 -1.30
CA LEU A 110 3.83 5.10 -1.35
C LEU A 110 3.68 5.93 -2.64
N VAL A 111 3.74 7.25 -2.49
CA VAL A 111 3.84 8.21 -3.59
C VAL A 111 5.04 9.10 -3.29
N GLU A 112 5.94 9.24 -4.25
CA GLU A 112 7.11 10.09 -4.10
C GLU A 112 6.69 11.53 -3.72
N PRO A 113 7.27 12.14 -2.69
CA PRO A 113 6.78 13.41 -2.11
C PRO A 113 6.59 14.55 -3.11
N ARG A 114 7.48 14.67 -4.12
CA ARG A 114 7.38 15.70 -5.18
C ARG A 114 6.13 15.54 -6.07
N TRP A 115 5.52 14.35 -6.09
CA TRP A 115 4.32 14.02 -6.84
C TRP A 115 3.07 13.92 -5.93
N GLY A 116 3.23 14.22 -4.66
CA GLY A 116 2.15 14.22 -3.70
C GLY A 116 1.02 15.19 -4.07
N ARG A 117 -0.20 14.92 -3.54
CA ARG A 117 -1.41 15.74 -3.68
C ARG A 117 -1.91 15.95 -5.12
N ARG A 118 -1.55 15.03 -6.02
CA ARG A 118 -2.02 14.97 -7.41
C ARG A 118 -2.97 13.80 -7.68
N GLY A 119 -3.48 13.17 -6.61
CA GLY A 119 -4.44 12.07 -6.68
C GLY A 119 -3.83 10.70 -7.01
N HIS A 120 -2.48 10.55 -7.04
CA HIS A 120 -1.86 9.26 -7.33
C HIS A 120 -2.18 8.20 -6.27
N GLY A 121 -2.11 8.54 -4.98
CA GLY A 121 -2.47 7.62 -3.89
C GLY A 121 -3.92 7.16 -3.98
N SER A 122 -4.85 8.07 -4.25
CA SER A 122 -6.27 7.72 -4.39
C SER A 122 -6.53 6.83 -5.61
N ARG A 123 -5.83 7.06 -6.74
CA ARG A 123 -5.95 6.18 -7.92
C ARG A 123 -5.35 4.79 -7.67
N LEU A 124 -4.21 4.71 -6.96
CA LEU A 124 -3.62 3.42 -6.56
C LEU A 124 -4.58 2.64 -5.68
N LEU A 125 -5.15 3.31 -4.67
CA LEU A 125 -6.09 2.67 -3.75
C LEU A 125 -7.38 2.23 -4.47
N ALA A 126 -7.94 3.07 -5.34
CA ALA A 126 -9.12 2.72 -6.13
C ALA A 126 -8.86 1.50 -7.03
N ALA A 127 -7.71 1.44 -7.71
CA ALA A 127 -7.35 0.28 -8.52
C ALA A 127 -7.15 -0.99 -7.67
N ALA A 128 -6.58 -0.88 -6.48
CA ALA A 128 -6.46 -2.00 -5.56
C ALA A 128 -7.84 -2.52 -5.09
N VAL A 129 -8.78 -1.62 -4.78
CA VAL A 129 -10.17 -1.96 -4.40
C VAL A 129 -10.86 -2.76 -5.51
N GLU A 130 -10.69 -2.39 -6.78
CA GLU A 130 -11.25 -3.16 -7.90
C GLU A 130 -10.70 -4.59 -7.96
N HIS A 131 -9.40 -4.77 -7.71
CA HIS A 131 -8.81 -6.10 -7.63
C HIS A 131 -9.31 -6.88 -6.41
N TRP A 132 -9.41 -6.26 -5.24
CA TRP A 132 -9.93 -6.91 -4.04
C TRP A 132 -11.36 -7.40 -4.23
N ARG A 133 -12.22 -6.59 -4.88
CA ARG A 133 -13.58 -7.00 -5.25
C ARG A 133 -13.58 -8.22 -6.16
N ALA A 134 -12.77 -8.19 -7.21
CA ALA A 134 -12.67 -9.30 -8.15
C ALA A 134 -12.18 -10.60 -7.49
N ASP A 135 -11.37 -10.48 -6.43
CA ASP A 135 -10.89 -11.61 -5.63
C ASP A 135 -11.87 -12.01 -4.49
N GLY A 136 -13.03 -11.33 -4.36
CA GLY A 136 -14.02 -11.61 -3.31
C GLY A 136 -13.61 -11.14 -1.92
N LEU A 137 -12.64 -10.19 -1.82
CA LEU A 137 -12.23 -9.62 -0.53
C LEU A 137 -13.22 -8.51 -0.14
N THR A 138 -13.69 -8.54 1.11
CA THR A 138 -14.77 -7.68 1.62
C THR A 138 -14.28 -6.61 2.60
N ARG A 139 -13.04 -6.73 3.05
CA ARG A 139 -12.39 -5.81 4.00
C ARG A 139 -10.93 -5.66 3.64
N ALA A 140 -10.35 -4.51 3.96
CA ALA A 140 -8.90 -4.32 3.86
C ALA A 140 -8.35 -3.72 5.16
N VAL A 141 -7.08 -4.07 5.47
CA VAL A 141 -6.33 -3.55 6.60
C VAL A 141 -4.98 -3.00 6.15
N ALA A 142 -4.46 -2.03 6.90
CA ALA A 142 -3.13 -1.44 6.68
C ALA A 142 -2.53 -1.00 8.02
N TRP A 143 -1.22 -1.15 8.18
CA TRP A 143 -0.49 -0.59 9.30
C TRP A 143 0.17 0.73 8.92
N ALA A 144 0.03 1.74 9.74
CA ALA A 144 0.70 3.03 9.58
C ALA A 144 1.47 3.40 10.85
N PHE A 145 2.62 4.01 10.72
CA PHE A 145 3.33 4.56 11.87
C PHE A 145 2.45 5.60 12.57
N ASP A 146 2.34 5.53 13.89
CA ASP A 146 1.54 6.48 14.68
C ASP A 146 2.02 7.92 14.47
N ALA A 147 3.32 8.13 14.32
CA ALA A 147 3.89 9.44 14.04
C ALA A 147 3.73 9.91 12.57
N ASP A 148 3.26 9.06 11.64
CA ASP A 148 3.04 9.44 10.23
C ASP A 148 1.64 10.04 10.02
N ALA A 149 1.48 11.30 10.39
CA ALA A 149 0.23 12.03 10.20
C ALA A 149 -0.20 12.11 8.73
N ALA A 150 0.73 12.09 7.78
CA ALA A 150 0.41 12.20 6.35
C ALA A 150 -0.34 10.94 5.86
N THR A 151 0.19 9.75 6.17
CA THR A 151 -0.46 8.48 5.84
C THR A 151 -1.78 8.32 6.58
N ARG A 152 -1.83 8.64 7.88
CA ARG A 152 -3.07 8.56 8.68
C ARG A 152 -4.17 9.47 8.12
N ASN A 153 -3.85 10.72 7.82
CA ASN A 153 -4.80 11.67 7.24
C ASN A 153 -5.25 11.23 5.83
N PHE A 154 -4.34 10.67 5.03
CA PHE A 154 -4.69 10.13 3.72
C PHE A 154 -5.67 8.96 3.84
N LEU A 155 -5.36 7.97 4.68
CA LEU A 155 -6.25 6.84 4.93
C LEU A 155 -7.62 7.32 5.43
N GLY A 156 -7.68 8.19 6.44
CA GLY A 156 -8.93 8.77 6.93
C GLY A 156 -9.74 9.49 5.85
N SER A 157 -9.07 10.24 4.95
CA SER A 157 -9.73 10.94 3.84
C SER A 157 -10.31 10.02 2.77
N THR A 158 -9.91 8.75 2.76
CA THR A 158 -10.40 7.70 1.85
C THR A 158 -11.32 6.69 2.53
N GLY A 159 -11.84 7.03 3.71
CA GLY A 159 -12.83 6.24 4.44
C GLY A 159 -12.26 5.12 5.32
N TRP A 160 -10.94 5.08 5.52
CA TRP A 160 -10.34 4.16 6.46
C TRP A 160 -10.44 4.67 7.89
N GLU A 161 -10.66 3.77 8.83
CA GLU A 161 -10.77 4.06 10.26
C GLU A 161 -9.76 3.22 11.04
N ALA A 162 -9.24 3.78 12.15
CA ALA A 162 -8.42 3.01 13.07
C ALA A 162 -9.31 2.04 13.84
N ASP A 163 -8.93 0.76 13.90
CA ASP A 163 -9.69 -0.28 14.62
C ASP A 163 -9.27 -0.47 16.08
N GLY A 164 -8.33 0.35 16.54
CA GLY A 164 -7.79 0.30 17.90
C GLY A 164 -6.63 -0.68 18.09
N ALA A 165 -6.32 -1.52 17.10
CA ALA A 165 -5.17 -2.40 17.15
C ALA A 165 -3.86 -1.62 17.04
N THR A 166 -2.88 -2.00 17.87
CA THR A 166 -1.55 -1.38 17.89
C THR A 166 -0.47 -2.43 17.88
N ARG A 167 0.68 -2.10 17.30
CA ARG A 167 1.91 -2.87 17.42
C ARG A 167 3.12 -1.94 17.46
N ALA A 168 4.27 -2.46 17.80
CA ALA A 168 5.53 -1.74 17.66
C ALA A 168 6.50 -2.55 16.80
N LEU A 169 7.10 -1.91 15.81
CA LEU A 169 8.22 -2.49 15.08
C LEU A 169 9.51 -2.21 15.84
N ASP A 170 10.32 -3.25 16.02
CA ASP A 170 11.70 -3.08 16.46
C ASP A 170 12.55 -2.70 15.25
N VAL A 171 13.09 -1.50 15.28
CA VAL A 171 13.99 -0.97 14.25
C VAL A 171 15.29 -0.58 14.92
N ASP A 172 16.25 -1.50 14.93
CA ASP A 172 17.57 -1.29 15.53
C ASP A 172 17.46 -0.83 17.01
N ASP A 173 16.83 -1.68 17.82
CA ASP A 173 16.54 -1.47 19.26
C ASP A 173 15.58 -0.29 19.57
N MET A 174 14.99 0.33 18.55
CA MET A 174 13.96 1.35 18.72
C MET A 174 12.58 0.79 18.40
N LEU A 175 11.68 0.80 19.38
CA LEU A 175 10.28 0.40 19.18
C LEU A 175 9.50 1.55 18.54
N VAL A 176 9.06 1.34 17.30
CA VAL A 176 8.30 2.33 16.52
C VAL A 176 6.83 1.94 16.50
N PRO A 177 5.95 2.73 17.16
CA PRO A 177 4.53 2.41 17.23
C PRO A 177 3.83 2.48 15.88
N GLN A 178 2.91 1.54 15.64
CA GLN A 178 2.00 1.52 14.51
C GLN A 178 0.56 1.36 14.97
N LEU A 179 -0.36 1.96 14.21
CA LEU A 179 -1.80 1.82 14.33
C LEU A 179 -2.31 1.05 13.12
N ARG A 180 -3.29 0.17 13.34
CA ARG A 180 -3.96 -0.52 12.24
C ARG A 180 -5.21 0.26 11.82
N PHE A 181 -5.35 0.40 10.52
CA PHE A 181 -6.51 0.96 9.85
C PHE A 181 -7.25 -0.13 9.10
N HIS A 182 -8.55 0.03 8.95
CA HIS A 182 -9.39 -0.86 8.16
C HIS A 182 -10.40 -0.07 7.33
N VAL A 183 -10.91 -0.74 6.29
CA VAL A 183 -12.01 -0.24 5.47
C VAL A 183 -12.83 -1.43 4.95
N ALA A 184 -14.15 -1.28 4.86
CA ALA A 184 -14.97 -2.20 4.11
C ALA A 184 -14.72 -2.02 2.61
N VAL A 185 -14.58 -3.13 1.88
CA VAL A 185 -14.55 -3.13 0.42
C VAL A 185 -16.01 -3.20 -0.05
N PRO A 186 -16.56 -2.13 -0.67
CA PRO A 186 -17.95 -2.14 -1.08
C PRO A 186 -18.17 -3.18 -2.18
N GLU A 187 -19.27 -3.89 -2.13
CA GLU A 187 -19.70 -4.78 -3.22
C GLU A 187 -19.85 -3.97 -4.52
N SER A 188 -19.65 -4.61 -5.66
CA SER A 188 -19.99 -3.98 -6.94
C SER A 188 -21.47 -3.61 -6.89
N ALA A 189 -21.79 -2.37 -7.23
CA ALA A 189 -23.18 -2.05 -7.49
C ALA A 189 -23.65 -2.98 -8.62
N GLU A 190 -24.44 -4.00 -8.29
CA GLU A 190 -25.14 -4.77 -9.31
C GLU A 190 -25.93 -3.76 -10.14
N GLU A 191 -25.64 -3.68 -11.44
CA GLU A 191 -26.55 -3.08 -12.40
C GLU A 191 -27.89 -3.80 -12.22
N ASN A 192 -28.81 -3.11 -11.58
CA ASN A 192 -30.18 -3.61 -11.42
C ASN A 192 -30.83 -3.66 -12.82
N PRO A 193 -30.99 -4.84 -13.46
CA PRO A 193 -31.56 -4.92 -14.82
C PRO A 193 -33.09 -4.84 -14.83
N SER A 194 -33.71 -4.21 -13.83
CA SER A 194 -35.15 -4.10 -13.72
C SER A 194 -35.69 -2.66 -13.65
N ALA A 195 -35.33 -1.86 -14.65
CA ALA A 195 -36.03 -0.61 -14.90
C ALA A 195 -36.38 -0.45 -16.39
N ASP A 196 -37.03 -1.48 -16.96
CA ASP A 196 -37.75 -1.32 -18.21
C ASP A 196 -38.90 -2.37 -18.31
N ARG A 197 -40.05 -2.03 -17.76
CA ARG A 197 -41.35 -2.56 -18.15
C ARG A 197 -42.42 -1.52 -17.92
#